data_95f0073b1f494a673397fe2f367c6ee0
#
_entry.id   95f0073b1f494a673397fe2f367c6ee0
#
_cell.length_a   1.000
_cell.length_b   1.000
_cell.length_c   1.000
_cell.angle_alpha   90.00
_cell.angle_beta   90.00
_cell.angle_gamma   90.00
#
_symmetry.space_group_name_H-M   'P 1'
#
loop_
_entity.id
_entity.type
_entity.pdbx_description
1 polymer ?
#
loop_
_entity_poly.entity_id
_entity_poly.type
_entity_poly.pdbx_seq_one_letter_code
_entity_poly.pdbx_strand_id
1 'polypeptide(L)'
;MEVIKTTIKDMLILQPKVFGDNRGYFFESFSQREFDEKVAPILGHTINFVQDNESMSSYGVMRGLHFQRPPFTQSKLVRCVKGAVLDVAVDIRKGSPTFGQHVAVELTEENHTQFFVPRGFAHGFAVLSETAVFQYKCDEFYHPEADGGISILDTSLGIDWKIPTDKALLSEKDTKHALLKDFDTPFDINVSLY
;
A
#
# COMPACT_ATOMS: atom_id res chain seq x y z
N MET A 1 5.83 -3.78 18.45
CA MET A 1 4.99 -3.19 17.38
C MET A 1 3.55 -3.11 17.86
N GLU A 2 2.87 -2.00 17.64
CA GLU A 2 1.42 -1.86 17.83
C GLU A 2 0.72 -2.10 16.49
N VAL A 3 -0.48 -2.73 16.51
CA VAL A 3 -1.28 -2.98 15.31
C VAL A 3 -2.60 -2.24 15.45
N ILE A 4 -2.86 -1.32 14.53
CA ILE A 4 -4.03 -0.46 14.51
C ILE A 4 -4.93 -0.88 13.35
N LYS A 5 -6.18 -1.23 13.64
CA LYS A 5 -7.18 -1.56 12.62
C LYS A 5 -7.68 -0.29 11.94
N THR A 6 -7.82 -0.35 10.64
CA THR A 6 -8.42 0.74 9.86
C THR A 6 -9.95 0.58 9.75
N THR A 7 -10.59 1.51 9.05
CA THR A 7 -12.03 1.46 8.75
C THR A 7 -12.39 0.36 7.76
N ILE A 8 -11.43 -0.14 6.99
CA ILE A 8 -11.63 -1.22 6.03
C ILE A 8 -10.94 -2.48 6.56
N LYS A 9 -11.70 -3.56 6.63
CA LYS A 9 -11.24 -4.84 7.16
C LYS A 9 -9.96 -5.31 6.49
N ASP A 10 -9.05 -5.86 7.29
CA ASP A 10 -7.77 -6.46 6.94
C ASP A 10 -6.66 -5.46 6.52
N MET A 11 -6.97 -4.20 6.22
CA MET A 11 -5.97 -3.14 6.13
C MET A 11 -5.51 -2.72 7.53
N LEU A 12 -4.21 -2.71 7.79
CA LEU A 12 -3.65 -2.49 9.12
C LEU A 12 -2.53 -1.44 9.09
N ILE A 13 -2.52 -0.57 10.10
CA ILE A 13 -1.40 0.32 10.35
C ILE A 13 -0.54 -0.33 11.43
N LEU A 14 0.76 -0.40 11.19
CA LEU A 14 1.74 -0.97 12.11
C LEU A 14 2.66 0.13 12.61
N GLN A 15 2.70 0.30 13.93
CA GLN A 15 3.56 1.27 14.57
C GLN A 15 4.69 0.55 15.30
N PRO A 16 5.94 0.57 14.79
CA PRO A 16 7.08 -0.05 15.43
C PRO A 16 7.44 0.67 16.73
N LYS A 17 8.07 -0.05 17.64
CA LYS A 17 8.69 0.56 18.81
C LYS A 17 10.06 1.10 18.43
N VAL A 18 10.23 2.41 18.50
CA VAL A 18 11.48 3.10 18.20
C VAL A 18 12.23 3.40 19.48
N PHE A 19 13.52 3.11 19.51
CA PHE A 19 14.44 3.41 20.62
C PHE A 19 15.41 4.48 20.13
N GLY A 20 15.44 5.63 20.82
CA GLY A 20 16.30 6.75 20.46
C GLY A 20 17.22 7.16 21.61
N ASP A 21 18.44 7.63 21.27
CA ASP A 21 19.39 8.28 22.17
C ASP A 21 20.18 9.37 21.41
N ASN A 22 21.23 9.92 22.03
CA ASN A 22 22.07 10.97 21.43
C ASN A 22 22.90 10.52 20.21
N ARG A 23 22.87 9.24 19.84
CA ARG A 23 23.52 8.71 18.62
C ARG A 23 22.52 8.55 17.45
N GLY A 24 21.22 8.64 17.71
CA GLY A 24 20.15 8.43 16.74
C GLY A 24 19.08 7.46 17.24
N TYR A 25 18.54 6.64 16.38
CA TYR A 25 17.48 5.69 16.72
C TYR A 25 17.75 4.28 16.21
N PHE A 26 17.09 3.33 16.83
CA PHE A 26 17.04 1.94 16.40
C PHE A 26 15.60 1.40 16.52
N PHE A 27 15.16 0.61 15.58
CA PHE A 27 13.95 -0.20 15.68
C PHE A 27 14.03 -1.44 14.78
N GLU A 28 13.29 -2.48 15.13
CA GLU A 28 13.05 -3.60 14.21
C GLU A 28 12.07 -3.13 13.14
N SER A 29 12.55 -2.92 11.93
CA SER A 29 11.71 -2.50 10.80
C SER A 29 10.79 -3.63 10.31
N PHE A 30 11.16 -4.88 10.55
CA PHE A 30 10.37 -6.07 10.32
C PHE A 30 10.87 -7.24 11.16
N SER A 31 9.94 -8.01 11.71
CA SER A 31 10.18 -9.32 12.33
C SER A 31 9.03 -10.24 11.94
N GLN A 32 9.33 -11.32 11.20
CA GLN A 32 8.32 -12.31 10.80
C GLN A 32 7.60 -12.89 12.02
N ARG A 33 8.35 -13.22 13.08
CA ARG A 33 7.77 -13.73 14.32
C ARG A 33 6.76 -12.75 14.94
N GLU A 34 7.13 -11.47 15.10
CA GLU A 34 6.25 -10.47 15.69
C GLU A 34 5.04 -10.18 14.78
N PHE A 35 5.23 -10.22 13.47
CA PHE A 35 4.14 -10.10 12.50
C PHE A 35 3.15 -11.27 12.63
N ASP A 36 3.63 -12.50 12.68
CA ASP A 36 2.79 -13.69 12.85
C ASP A 36 2.05 -13.67 14.19
N GLU A 37 2.72 -13.27 15.28
CA GLU A 37 2.10 -13.20 16.61
C GLU A 37 0.97 -12.15 16.70
N LYS A 38 1.10 -11.01 16.02
CA LYS A 38 0.20 -9.86 16.16
C LYS A 38 -0.76 -9.64 15.01
N VAL A 39 -0.36 -9.98 13.79
CA VAL A 39 -1.15 -9.70 12.56
C VAL A 39 -1.91 -10.95 12.12
N ALA A 40 -1.29 -12.13 12.10
CA ALA A 40 -1.96 -13.34 11.65
C ALA A 40 -3.27 -13.67 12.41
N PRO A 41 -3.39 -13.46 13.74
CA PRO A 41 -4.67 -13.66 14.44
C PRO A 41 -5.79 -12.70 13.99
N ILE A 42 -5.43 -11.52 13.48
CA ILE A 42 -6.40 -10.53 12.95
C ILE A 42 -6.86 -10.94 11.56
N LEU A 43 -5.94 -11.41 10.72
CA LEU A 43 -6.21 -11.80 9.34
C LEU A 43 -6.85 -13.20 9.25
N GLY A 44 -6.58 -14.08 10.21
CA GLY A 44 -6.99 -15.49 10.19
C GLY A 44 -6.03 -16.41 9.41
N HIS A 45 -4.89 -15.89 8.93
CA HIS A 45 -3.86 -16.64 8.22
C HIS A 45 -2.48 -15.94 8.36
N THR A 46 -1.41 -16.66 8.04
CA THR A 46 -0.04 -16.12 8.04
C THR A 46 0.31 -15.52 6.68
N ILE A 47 1.22 -14.56 6.69
CA ILE A 47 1.80 -13.92 5.50
C ILE A 47 3.31 -14.12 5.54
N ASN A 48 3.89 -14.66 4.47
CA ASN A 48 5.33 -14.79 4.33
C ASN A 48 5.83 -13.85 3.24
N PHE A 49 6.62 -12.84 3.61
CA PHE A 49 7.20 -11.91 2.64
C PHE A 49 8.42 -12.52 1.96
N VAL A 50 8.46 -12.45 0.63
CA VAL A 50 9.46 -13.11 -0.22
C VAL A 50 10.25 -12.15 -1.09
N GLN A 51 9.84 -10.88 -1.19
CA GLN A 51 10.48 -9.87 -2.04
C GLN A 51 10.44 -8.50 -1.36
N ASP A 52 11.58 -7.79 -1.38
CA ASP A 52 11.69 -6.39 -0.97
C ASP A 52 11.93 -5.52 -2.20
N ASN A 53 11.26 -4.37 -2.23
CA ASN A 53 11.44 -3.36 -3.27
C ASN A 53 11.72 -2.00 -2.64
N GLU A 54 12.53 -1.19 -3.32
CA GLU A 54 12.80 0.20 -2.93
C GLU A 54 12.72 1.11 -4.16
N SER A 55 12.14 2.28 -3.98
CA SER A 55 12.11 3.32 -5.00
C SER A 55 12.42 4.68 -4.40
N MET A 56 13.07 5.55 -5.18
CA MET A 56 13.21 6.97 -4.88
C MET A 56 12.40 7.78 -5.88
N SER A 57 11.70 8.80 -5.40
CA SER A 57 10.86 9.66 -6.23
C SER A 57 10.89 11.10 -5.71
N SER A 58 10.72 12.07 -6.62
CA SER A 58 10.63 13.49 -6.29
C SER A 58 9.21 13.93 -5.97
N TYR A 59 9.06 15.13 -5.41
CA TYR A 59 7.77 15.76 -5.11
C TYR A 59 6.79 15.68 -6.29
N GLY A 60 5.56 15.36 -6.01
CA GLY A 60 4.49 15.26 -6.99
C GLY A 60 4.44 13.96 -7.78
N VAL A 61 5.45 13.09 -7.68
CA VAL A 61 5.36 11.76 -8.28
C VAL A 61 4.25 10.96 -7.61
N MET A 62 3.37 10.42 -8.45
CA MET A 62 2.30 9.52 -8.03
C MET A 62 2.48 8.19 -8.76
N ARG A 63 2.38 7.08 -8.00
CA ARG A 63 2.51 5.72 -8.53
C ARG A 63 1.31 4.90 -8.10
N GLY A 64 0.61 4.30 -9.03
CA GLY A 64 -0.55 3.46 -8.73
C GLY A 64 -1.74 3.74 -9.66
N LEU A 65 -2.89 3.27 -9.26
CA LEU A 65 -3.18 2.31 -8.20
C LEU A 65 -2.97 0.89 -8.74
N HIS A 66 -1.98 0.17 -8.24
CA HIS A 66 -1.52 -1.09 -8.81
C HIS A 66 -1.95 -2.31 -8.00
N PHE A 67 -2.06 -3.45 -8.67
CA PHE A 67 -2.23 -4.79 -8.09
C PHE A 67 -1.65 -5.84 -9.05
N GLN A 68 -1.50 -7.08 -8.58
CA GLN A 68 -1.32 -8.25 -9.45
C GLN A 68 -2.59 -9.09 -9.48
N ARG A 69 -2.95 -9.59 -10.68
CA ARG A 69 -4.11 -10.45 -10.88
C ARG A 69 -3.88 -11.86 -10.32
N PRO A 70 -4.95 -12.58 -9.93
CA PRO A 70 -4.84 -14.00 -9.61
C PRO A 70 -4.20 -14.79 -10.77
N PRO A 71 -3.40 -15.84 -10.48
CA PRO A 71 -3.10 -16.38 -9.16
C PRO A 71 -1.95 -15.67 -8.42
N PHE A 72 -1.33 -14.65 -8.98
CA PHE A 72 -0.12 -13.99 -8.49
C PHE A 72 -0.41 -12.73 -7.64
N THR A 73 -1.51 -12.75 -6.90
CA THR A 73 -1.91 -11.63 -6.04
C THR A 73 -0.86 -11.34 -4.97
N GLN A 74 -0.67 -10.07 -4.61
CA GLN A 74 0.31 -9.64 -3.61
C GLN A 74 -0.34 -8.89 -2.45
N SER A 75 0.03 -9.25 -1.21
CA SER A 75 -0.03 -8.33 -0.07
C SER A 75 1.25 -7.50 -0.01
N LYS A 76 1.16 -6.33 0.56
CA LYS A 76 2.31 -5.43 0.72
C LYS A 76 2.40 -4.89 2.14
N LEU A 77 3.63 -4.81 2.66
CA LEU A 77 3.94 -4.06 3.88
C LEU A 77 4.87 -2.91 3.49
N VAL A 78 4.37 -1.68 3.57
CA VAL A 78 5.03 -0.51 3.02
C VAL A 78 5.45 0.48 4.09
N ARG A 79 6.51 1.25 3.82
CA ARG A 79 6.98 2.35 4.67
C ARG A 79 7.73 3.41 3.87
N CYS A 80 7.77 4.63 4.38
CA CYS A 80 8.66 5.68 3.90
C CYS A 80 9.95 5.68 4.73
N VAL A 81 11.10 5.47 4.07
CA VAL A 81 12.43 5.42 4.72
C VAL A 81 13.03 6.81 4.83
N LYS A 82 12.74 7.68 3.86
CA LYS A 82 13.17 9.07 3.81
C LYS A 82 12.06 9.93 3.21
N GLY A 83 11.84 11.12 3.77
CA GLY A 83 10.81 12.04 3.31
C GLY A 83 9.41 11.63 3.75
N ALA A 84 8.41 11.96 2.93
CA ALA A 84 7.01 11.75 3.24
C ALA A 84 6.20 11.37 2.00
N VAL A 85 5.26 10.45 2.15
CA VAL A 85 4.29 10.05 1.13
C VAL A 85 2.88 9.98 1.72
N LEU A 86 1.87 10.23 0.91
CA LEU A 86 0.51 9.78 1.17
C LEU A 86 0.35 8.42 0.50
N ASP A 87 0.19 7.38 1.28
CA ASP A 87 -0.02 6.01 0.82
C ASP A 87 -1.51 5.67 0.84
N VAL A 88 -2.02 5.07 -0.23
CA VAL A 88 -3.46 4.82 -0.40
C VAL A 88 -3.70 3.41 -0.90
N ALA A 89 -4.67 2.73 -0.28
CA ALA A 89 -5.18 1.46 -0.77
C ALA A 89 -6.70 1.52 -0.93
N VAL A 90 -7.20 1.02 -2.06
CA VAL A 90 -8.61 1.00 -2.45
C VAL A 90 -9.10 -0.43 -2.48
N ASP A 91 -10.25 -0.71 -1.85
CA ASP A 91 -10.90 -2.02 -1.94
C ASP A 91 -11.51 -2.22 -3.33
N ILE A 92 -10.99 -3.19 -4.08
CA ILE A 92 -11.49 -3.51 -5.42
C ILE A 92 -12.08 -4.92 -5.50
N ARG A 93 -12.45 -5.53 -4.36
CA ARG A 93 -13.06 -6.86 -4.29
C ARG A 93 -14.56 -6.77 -4.57
N LYS A 94 -15.02 -7.42 -5.63
CA LYS A 94 -16.45 -7.54 -5.96
C LYS A 94 -17.23 -8.16 -4.79
N GLY A 95 -18.36 -7.58 -4.47
CA GLY A 95 -19.20 -8.02 -3.35
C GLY A 95 -18.74 -7.53 -1.97
N SER A 96 -17.64 -6.80 -1.88
CA SER A 96 -17.21 -6.18 -0.64
C SER A 96 -18.14 -5.03 -0.23
N PRO A 97 -18.52 -4.91 1.06
CA PRO A 97 -19.29 -3.77 1.55
C PRO A 97 -18.51 -2.44 1.47
N THR A 98 -17.21 -2.52 1.29
CA THR A 98 -16.29 -1.37 1.16
C THR A 98 -15.72 -1.22 -0.25
N PHE A 99 -16.31 -1.89 -1.26
CA PHE A 99 -15.88 -1.75 -2.65
C PHE A 99 -15.82 -0.28 -3.08
N GLY A 100 -14.69 0.14 -3.63
CA GLY A 100 -14.41 1.52 -4.04
C GLY A 100 -14.06 2.48 -2.91
N GLN A 101 -14.15 2.07 -1.64
CA GLN A 101 -13.66 2.86 -0.52
C GLN A 101 -12.16 2.70 -0.36
N HIS A 102 -11.51 3.68 0.26
CA HIS A 102 -10.07 3.70 0.45
C HIS A 102 -9.67 4.02 1.89
N VAL A 103 -8.44 3.66 2.21
CA VAL A 103 -7.70 4.15 3.38
C VAL A 103 -6.48 4.90 2.87
N ALA A 104 -6.26 6.10 3.40
CA ALA A 104 -5.10 6.93 3.12
C ALA A 104 -4.29 7.14 4.41
N VAL A 105 -2.98 6.88 4.36
CA VAL A 105 -2.06 6.97 5.49
C VAL A 105 -0.85 7.80 5.10
N GLU A 106 -0.52 8.82 5.89
CA GLU A 106 0.74 9.54 5.71
C GLU A 106 1.88 8.75 6.35
N LEU A 107 2.84 8.33 5.53
CA LEU A 107 4.04 7.61 5.95
C LEU A 107 5.24 8.53 5.82
N THR A 108 6.00 8.70 6.89
CA THR A 108 7.17 9.58 6.92
C THR A 108 8.38 8.92 7.56
N GLU A 109 9.57 9.48 7.30
CA GLU A 109 10.80 9.05 7.97
C GLU A 109 10.77 9.29 9.50
N GLU A 110 9.96 10.26 9.96
CA GLU A 110 9.85 10.58 11.38
C GLU A 110 8.85 9.69 12.11
N ASN A 111 7.70 9.37 11.49
CA ASN A 111 6.67 8.58 12.16
C ASN A 111 6.95 7.07 12.14
N HIS A 112 7.84 6.61 11.26
CA HIS A 112 8.19 5.18 11.09
C HIS A 112 6.98 4.25 10.90
N THR A 113 5.82 4.82 10.63
CA THR A 113 4.57 4.08 10.43
C THR A 113 4.68 3.19 9.21
N GLN A 114 4.10 2.00 9.31
CA GLN A 114 4.00 1.07 8.19
C GLN A 114 2.53 0.79 7.90
N PHE A 115 2.21 0.51 6.64
CA PHE A 115 0.87 0.19 6.22
C PHE A 115 0.84 -1.21 5.57
N PHE A 116 0.00 -2.09 6.08
CA PHE A 116 -0.26 -3.39 5.49
C PHE A 116 -1.48 -3.31 4.57
N VAL A 117 -1.23 -3.61 3.30
CA VAL A 117 -2.23 -3.67 2.23
C VAL A 117 -2.43 -5.13 1.84
N PRO A 118 -3.60 -5.74 2.11
CA PRO A 118 -3.85 -7.14 1.78
C PRO A 118 -4.05 -7.37 0.28
N ARG A 119 -4.12 -8.63 -0.13
CA ARG A 119 -4.50 -9.03 -1.49
C ARG A 119 -5.93 -8.57 -1.81
N GLY A 120 -6.20 -8.22 -3.08
CA GLY A 120 -7.50 -7.73 -3.51
C GLY A 120 -7.73 -6.22 -3.34
N PHE A 121 -6.65 -5.48 -3.10
CA PHE A 121 -6.65 -4.02 -3.04
C PHE A 121 -5.79 -3.42 -4.13
N ALA A 122 -6.20 -2.27 -4.66
CA ALA A 122 -5.36 -1.45 -5.53
C ALA A 122 -4.58 -0.45 -4.68
N HIS A 123 -3.28 -0.36 -4.88
CA HIS A 123 -2.36 0.36 -4.01
C HIS A 123 -1.53 1.39 -4.78
N GLY A 124 -1.31 2.54 -4.17
CA GLY A 124 -0.48 3.59 -4.72
C GLY A 124 -0.10 4.65 -3.69
N PHE A 125 0.78 5.55 -4.09
CA PHE A 125 1.20 6.65 -3.22
C PHE A 125 1.50 7.93 -4.01
N ALA A 126 1.48 9.06 -3.29
CA ALA A 126 1.92 10.37 -3.77
C ALA A 126 3.05 10.91 -2.89
N VAL A 127 4.08 11.48 -3.50
CA VAL A 127 5.25 12.03 -2.79
C VAL A 127 4.96 13.45 -2.33
N LEU A 128 5.00 13.68 -1.01
CA LEU A 128 4.67 14.95 -0.36
C LEU A 128 5.91 15.80 -0.03
N SER A 129 7.08 15.19 0.09
CA SER A 129 8.36 15.86 0.35
C SER A 129 9.15 16.13 -0.93
N GLU A 130 10.25 16.89 -0.87
CA GLU A 130 11.12 17.14 -2.01
C GLU A 130 11.58 15.84 -2.68
N THR A 131 11.96 14.84 -1.86
CA THR A 131 12.26 13.48 -2.29
C THR A 131 11.71 12.50 -1.25
N ALA A 132 11.28 11.32 -1.69
CA ALA A 132 10.95 10.21 -0.81
C ALA A 132 11.64 8.93 -1.25
N VAL A 133 12.14 8.16 -0.27
CA VAL A 133 12.57 6.78 -0.45
C VAL A 133 11.49 5.89 0.16
N PHE A 134 10.87 5.08 -0.68
CA PHE A 134 9.75 4.23 -0.35
C PHE A 134 10.14 2.77 -0.49
N GLN A 135 9.93 1.99 0.56
CA GLN A 135 10.29 0.58 0.64
C GLN A 135 9.05 -0.26 0.96
N TYR A 136 8.95 -1.43 0.34
CA TYR A 136 7.85 -2.36 0.62
C TYR A 136 8.24 -3.82 0.41
N LYS A 137 7.66 -4.67 1.26
CA LYS A 137 7.71 -6.13 1.18
C LYS A 137 6.49 -6.65 0.43
N CYS A 138 6.67 -7.71 -0.35
CA CYS A 138 5.61 -8.45 -1.03
C CYS A 138 5.61 -9.92 -0.60
N ASP A 139 4.42 -10.52 -0.49
CA ASP A 139 4.24 -11.95 -0.18
C ASP A 139 4.15 -12.85 -1.42
N GLU A 140 4.32 -12.27 -2.60
CA GLU A 140 4.44 -12.97 -3.88
C GLU A 140 5.48 -12.25 -4.75
N PHE A 141 6.15 -12.97 -5.66
CA PHE A 141 7.08 -12.38 -6.60
C PHE A 141 6.39 -11.48 -7.63
N TYR A 142 7.17 -10.61 -8.24
CA TYR A 142 6.65 -9.77 -9.33
C TYR A 142 6.44 -10.59 -10.60
N HIS A 143 5.21 -10.54 -11.11
CA HIS A 143 4.76 -11.17 -12.35
C HIS A 143 4.27 -10.11 -13.34
N PRO A 144 5.08 -9.71 -14.33
CA PRO A 144 4.71 -8.67 -15.29
C PRO A 144 3.40 -8.95 -16.03
N GLU A 145 3.11 -10.23 -16.32
CA GLU A 145 1.90 -10.67 -16.99
C GLU A 145 0.63 -10.53 -16.15
N ALA A 146 0.78 -10.49 -14.82
CA ALA A 146 -0.31 -10.32 -13.87
C ALA A 146 -0.50 -8.85 -13.44
N ASP A 147 0.41 -7.96 -13.82
CA ASP A 147 0.39 -6.57 -13.44
C ASP A 147 -0.87 -5.86 -13.96
N GLY A 148 -1.49 -5.07 -13.10
CA GLY A 148 -2.71 -4.33 -13.39
C GLY A 148 -2.86 -3.10 -12.53
N GLY A 149 -3.88 -2.30 -12.84
CA GLY A 149 -4.18 -1.09 -12.08
C GLY A 149 -5.53 -0.51 -12.43
N ILE A 150 -5.96 0.42 -11.59
CA ILE A 150 -7.05 1.36 -11.86
C ILE A 150 -6.50 2.79 -11.84
N SER A 151 -7.20 3.72 -12.47
CA SER A 151 -6.74 5.09 -12.60
C SER A 151 -6.57 5.77 -11.24
N ILE A 152 -5.35 6.21 -10.94
CA ILE A 152 -5.05 7.02 -9.77
C ILE A 152 -5.70 8.41 -9.83
N LEU A 153 -6.11 8.85 -11.03
CA LEU A 153 -6.81 10.11 -11.28
C LEU A 153 -8.33 9.96 -11.24
N ASP A 154 -8.86 8.81 -10.84
CA ASP A 154 -10.30 8.58 -10.74
C ASP A 154 -10.89 9.42 -9.60
N THR A 155 -11.55 10.52 -9.95
CA THR A 155 -12.17 11.43 -8.99
C THR A 155 -13.34 10.81 -8.22
N SER A 156 -13.95 9.74 -8.75
CA SER A 156 -15.05 9.04 -8.07
C SER A 156 -14.59 8.30 -6.80
N LEU A 157 -13.29 8.02 -6.67
CA LEU A 157 -12.69 7.44 -5.47
C LEU A 157 -12.61 8.44 -4.30
N GLY A 158 -12.74 9.75 -4.56
CA GLY A 158 -12.75 10.79 -3.52
C GLY A 158 -11.43 10.92 -2.76
N ILE A 159 -10.30 10.49 -3.34
CA ILE A 159 -9.00 10.55 -2.69
C ILE A 159 -8.44 11.98 -2.77
N ASP A 160 -8.15 12.56 -1.60
CA ASP A 160 -7.38 13.80 -1.51
C ASP A 160 -5.88 13.48 -1.50
N TRP A 161 -5.26 13.51 -2.66
CA TRP A 161 -3.84 13.19 -2.85
C TRP A 161 -2.88 14.25 -2.28
N LYS A 162 -3.38 15.40 -1.85
CA LYS A 162 -2.59 16.52 -1.31
C LYS A 162 -1.53 17.07 -2.30
N ILE A 163 -1.61 16.68 -3.56
CA ILE A 163 -0.77 17.17 -4.64
C ILE A 163 -1.65 18.01 -5.58
N PRO A 164 -1.28 19.28 -5.86
CA PRO A 164 -1.95 20.06 -6.90
C PRO A 164 -1.89 19.34 -8.25
N THR A 165 -2.98 19.38 -9.00
CA THR A 165 -3.11 18.63 -10.26
C THR A 165 -2.01 18.99 -11.28
N ASP A 166 -1.59 20.26 -11.30
CA ASP A 166 -0.51 20.77 -12.16
C ASP A 166 0.90 20.33 -11.73
N LYS A 167 1.03 19.72 -10.55
CA LYS A 167 2.28 19.18 -10.00
C LYS A 167 2.35 17.65 -10.03
N ALA A 168 1.25 16.99 -10.38
CA ALA A 168 1.20 15.53 -10.43
C ALA A 168 2.07 14.99 -11.58
N LEU A 169 2.97 14.05 -11.23
CA LEU A 169 3.88 13.39 -12.17
C LEU A 169 3.56 11.89 -12.18
N LEU A 170 3.06 11.41 -13.31
CA LEU A 170 2.68 10.01 -13.52
C LEU A 170 3.54 9.37 -14.61
N SER A 171 3.70 8.04 -14.51
CA SER A 171 4.24 7.28 -15.62
C SER A 171 3.22 7.20 -16.78
N GLU A 172 3.69 7.00 -17.99
CA GLU A 172 2.80 6.80 -19.15
C GLU A 172 1.85 5.62 -18.92
N LYS A 173 2.30 4.56 -18.26
CA LYS A 173 1.49 3.40 -17.90
C LYS A 173 0.33 3.79 -16.98
N ASP A 174 0.59 4.56 -15.93
CA ASP A 174 -0.41 4.93 -14.93
C ASP A 174 -1.51 5.85 -15.50
N THR A 175 -1.20 6.60 -16.56
CA THR A 175 -2.22 7.42 -17.26
C THR A 175 -3.20 6.61 -18.11
N LYS A 176 -2.91 5.33 -18.36
CA LYS A 176 -3.71 4.46 -19.26
C LYS A 176 -4.68 3.53 -18.51
N HIS A 177 -4.64 3.50 -17.19
CA HIS A 177 -5.54 2.66 -16.42
C HIS A 177 -6.99 3.13 -16.50
N ALA A 178 -7.92 2.15 -16.52
CA ALA A 178 -9.36 2.42 -16.52
C ALA A 178 -9.84 3.05 -15.20
N LEU A 179 -10.91 3.81 -15.26
CA LEU A 179 -11.64 4.24 -14.07
C LEU A 179 -12.27 3.03 -13.37
N LEU A 180 -12.51 3.12 -12.06
CA LEU A 180 -13.09 2.01 -11.28
C LEU A 180 -14.42 1.53 -11.88
N LYS A 181 -15.27 2.45 -12.34
CA LYS A 181 -16.59 2.13 -12.95
C LYS A 181 -16.48 1.30 -14.24
N ASP A 182 -15.35 1.42 -14.97
CA ASP A 182 -15.10 0.76 -16.26
C ASP A 182 -14.17 -0.45 -16.11
N PHE A 183 -13.81 -0.78 -14.85
CA PHE A 183 -12.88 -1.85 -14.51
C PHE A 183 -13.64 -3.11 -14.06
N ASP A 184 -13.43 -4.21 -14.80
CA ASP A 184 -13.93 -5.53 -14.37
C ASP A 184 -12.89 -6.16 -13.43
N THR A 185 -13.21 -6.13 -12.14
CA THR A 185 -12.28 -6.59 -11.10
C THR A 185 -12.14 -8.11 -11.11
N PRO A 186 -10.90 -8.64 -11.09
CA PRO A 186 -10.66 -10.08 -10.98
C PRO A 186 -10.77 -10.61 -9.54
N PHE A 187 -11.10 -9.78 -8.57
CA PHE A 187 -11.18 -10.12 -7.16
C PHE A 187 -12.64 -10.23 -6.71
N ASP A 188 -12.95 -11.31 -6.01
CA ASP A 188 -14.27 -11.54 -5.38
C ASP A 188 -14.04 -11.79 -3.89
N ILE A 189 -14.83 -11.13 -3.01
CA ILE A 189 -14.69 -11.25 -1.56
C ILE A 189 -14.98 -12.67 -1.05
N ASN A 190 -15.71 -13.46 -1.82
CA ASN A 190 -16.05 -14.85 -1.47
C ASN A 190 -14.99 -15.86 -1.93
N VAL A 191 -13.95 -15.43 -2.64
CA VAL A 191 -12.85 -16.27 -3.12
C VAL A 191 -11.61 -15.98 -2.30
N SER A 192 -11.02 -17.04 -1.70
CA SER A 192 -9.75 -16.89 -0.98
C SER A 192 -8.65 -16.49 -1.95
N LEU A 193 -7.89 -15.48 -1.56
CA LEU A 193 -6.72 -14.98 -2.30
C LEU A 193 -5.39 -15.46 -1.69
N TYR A 194 -5.46 -16.28 -0.60
CA TYR A 194 -4.32 -16.83 0.13
C TYR A 194 -4.33 -18.35 0.13
#